data_bd5e3e36e6bac0032bc5e7bcd0f4c21e
#
_entry.id   bd5e3e36e6bac0032bc5e7bcd0f4c21e
#
_cell.length_a   1.000
_cell.length_b   1.000
_cell.length_c   1.000
_cell.angle_alpha   90.00
_cell.angle_beta   90.00
_cell.angle_gamma   90.00
#
_symmetry.space_group_name_H-M   'P 1'
#
loop_
_entity.id
_entity.type
_entity.pdbx_description
1 polymer ?
#
loop_
_entity_poly.entity_id
_entity_poly.type
_entity_poly.pdbx_seq_one_letter_code
_entity_poly.pdbx_strand_id
1 'polypeptide(L)' 'MEVRIGIKENGRDISLESDQDAKALTALVDEALSGSMLKLTDNKGKLILVPSSSIAYVEIGAEEGRRVGFIA' A
#
# COMPACT_ATOMS: atom_id res chain seq x y z
N MET A 1 -2.64 7.87 -7.15
CA MET A 1 -3.34 6.72 -6.56
C MET A 1 -2.95 6.62 -5.10
N GLU A 2 -3.92 6.56 -4.24
CA GLU A 2 -3.65 6.49 -2.81
C GLU A 2 -3.39 5.05 -2.37
N VAL A 3 -2.40 4.86 -1.54
CA VAL A 3 -2.07 3.54 -1.00
C VAL A 3 -2.08 3.65 0.52
N ARG A 4 -2.78 2.71 1.16
CA ARG A 4 -2.81 2.67 2.61
C ARG A 4 -2.38 1.27 3.05
N ILE A 5 -1.41 1.21 3.96
CA ILE A 5 -0.86 -0.04 4.43
C ILE A 5 -1.14 -0.15 5.92
N GLY A 6 -1.88 -1.17 6.30
CA GLY A 6 -2.15 -1.42 7.72
C GLY A 6 -1.05 -2.25 8.32
N ILE A 7 -0.59 -1.85 9.49
CA ILE A 7 0.53 -2.50 10.16
C ILE A 7 0.01 -3.37 11.30
N LYS A 8 0.48 -4.59 11.37
CA LYS A 8 0.06 -5.51 12.41
C LYS A 8 0.50 -5.05 13.77
N GLU A 9 -0.33 -5.31 14.73
CA GLU A 9 0.02 -5.09 16.14
C GLU A 9 0.34 -3.64 16.49
N ASN A 10 0.15 -2.74 15.61
CA ASN A 10 0.47 -1.38 15.90
C ASN A 10 -0.75 -0.51 15.80
N GLY A 11 -1.78 -0.96 15.17
CA GLY A 11 -2.99 -0.18 15.03
C GLY A 11 -2.80 1.07 14.20
N ARG A 12 -1.74 1.15 13.42
CA ARG A 12 -1.47 2.31 12.63
C ARG A 12 -1.48 2.00 11.18
N ASP A 13 -1.70 3.01 10.36
CA ASP A 13 -1.69 2.87 8.93
C ASP A 13 -0.61 3.77 8.38
N ILE A 14 -0.04 3.38 7.29
CA ILE A 14 0.86 4.21 6.52
C ILE A 14 0.12 4.60 5.25
N SER A 15 0.00 5.89 4.99
CA SER A 15 -0.67 6.36 3.79
C SER A 15 0.32 7.08 2.90
N LEU A 16 0.21 6.87 1.62
CA LEU A 16 1.07 7.58 0.69
C LEU A 16 0.35 7.78 -0.64
N GLU A 17 0.86 8.69 -1.42
CA GLU A 17 0.32 8.95 -2.74
C GLU A 17 1.33 8.47 -3.75
N SER A 18 0.94 7.59 -4.64
CA SER A 18 1.83 7.03 -5.64
C SER A 18 1.46 7.49 -7.03
N ASP A 19 2.45 7.67 -7.88
CA ASP A 19 2.21 8.00 -9.27
C ASP A 19 1.93 6.76 -10.10
N GLN A 20 2.07 5.58 -9.53
CA GLN A 20 1.81 4.36 -10.26
C GLN A 20 0.35 4.00 -10.22
N ASP A 21 -0.12 3.21 -11.17
CA ASP A 21 -1.52 2.84 -11.19
C ASP A 21 -1.76 1.60 -10.33
N ALA A 22 -3.02 1.23 -10.19
CA ALA A 22 -3.39 0.13 -9.32
C ALA A 22 -2.77 -1.19 -9.76
N LYS A 23 -2.63 -1.39 -11.06
CA LYS A 23 -2.08 -2.61 -11.57
C LYS A 23 -0.61 -2.76 -11.18
N ALA A 24 0.16 -1.70 -11.35
CA ALA A 24 1.57 -1.72 -11.00
C ALA A 24 1.74 -1.89 -9.50
N LEU A 25 0.92 -1.21 -8.70
CA LEU A 25 1.01 -1.31 -7.26
C LEU A 25 0.63 -2.71 -6.78
N THR A 26 -0.38 -3.30 -7.38
CA THR A 26 -0.79 -4.66 -7.01
C THR A 26 0.35 -5.65 -7.28
N ALA A 27 1.05 -5.46 -8.38
CA ALA A 27 2.16 -6.34 -8.70
C ALA A 27 3.27 -6.21 -7.67
N LEU A 28 3.54 -5.00 -7.21
CA LEU A 28 4.56 -4.79 -6.20
C LEU A 28 4.18 -5.44 -4.87
N VAL A 29 2.92 -5.33 -4.49
CA VAL A 29 2.44 -5.94 -3.25
C VAL A 29 2.51 -7.46 -3.35
N ASP A 30 2.10 -7.99 -4.50
CA ASP A 30 2.12 -9.42 -4.70
C ASP A 30 3.52 -9.95 -4.60
N GLU A 31 4.48 -9.26 -5.17
CA GLU A 31 5.84 -9.67 -5.10
C GLU A 31 6.36 -9.60 -3.68
N ALA A 32 5.96 -8.58 -2.93
CA ALA A 32 6.39 -8.42 -1.56
C ALA A 32 5.87 -9.53 -0.67
N LEU A 33 4.66 -10.02 -0.95
CA LEU A 33 4.12 -11.09 -0.14
C LEU A 33 4.85 -12.40 -0.31
N SER A 34 5.51 -12.58 -1.46
CA SER A 34 6.32 -13.75 -1.64
C SER A 34 7.75 -13.49 -1.23
N GLY A 35 8.10 -12.26 -0.94
CA GLY A 35 9.45 -11.90 -0.55
C GLY A 35 9.49 -11.47 0.90
N SER A 36 10.29 -10.49 1.20
CA SER A 36 10.44 -10.08 2.59
C SER A 36 10.15 -8.61 2.84
N MET A 37 10.03 -7.81 1.81
CA MET A 37 9.89 -6.38 2.00
C MET A 37 9.08 -5.75 0.91
N LEU A 38 8.15 -4.89 1.29
CA LEU A 38 7.42 -4.08 0.33
C LEU A 38 8.15 -2.76 0.20
N LYS A 39 8.47 -2.38 -1.03
CA LYS A 39 9.16 -1.13 -1.29
C LYS A 39 8.29 -0.27 -2.19
N LEU A 40 7.95 0.89 -1.72
CA LEU A 40 7.12 1.83 -2.47
C LEU A 40 7.76 3.19 -2.47
N THR A 41 7.52 3.94 -3.54
CA THR A 41 8.00 5.31 -3.62
C THR A 41 6.79 6.21 -3.76
N ASP A 42 6.72 7.26 -2.97
CA ASP A 42 5.58 8.16 -3.09
C ASP A 42 5.83 9.17 -4.21
N ASN A 43 4.88 10.06 -4.43
CA ASN A 43 4.97 10.98 -5.55
C ASN A 43 5.97 12.11 -5.31
N LYS A 44 6.62 12.12 -4.17
CA LYS A 44 7.66 13.09 -3.89
C LYS A 44 9.03 12.44 -3.83
N GLY A 45 9.12 11.20 -4.22
CA GLY A 45 10.38 10.48 -4.25
C GLY A 45 10.79 9.85 -2.94
N LYS A 46 9.91 9.87 -1.93
CA LYS A 46 10.23 9.27 -0.66
C LYS A 46 10.08 7.76 -0.76
N LEU A 47 11.06 7.02 -0.30
CA LEU A 47 11.04 5.58 -0.34
C LEU A 47 10.48 5.04 0.96
N ILE A 48 9.50 4.18 0.86
CA ILE A 48 8.84 3.59 2.02
C ILE A 48 9.07 2.10 1.97
N LEU A 49 9.65 1.56 3.03
CA LEU A 49 9.98 0.14 3.11
C LEU A 49 9.20 -0.47 4.27
N VAL A 50 8.46 -1.53 4.00
CA VAL A 50 7.66 -2.18 5.02
C VAL A 50 7.93 -3.67 4.97
N PRO A 51 8.36 -4.29 6.05
CA PRO A 51 8.56 -5.74 6.06
C PRO A 51 7.23 -6.43 5.79
N SER A 52 7.21 -7.40 4.92
CA SER A 52 5.96 -8.06 4.54
C SER A 52 5.32 -8.73 5.74
N SER A 53 6.10 -9.19 6.70
CA SER A 53 5.54 -9.83 7.88
C SER A 53 4.80 -8.84 8.80
N SER A 54 4.99 -7.56 8.60
CA SER A 54 4.31 -6.54 9.39
C SER A 54 3.06 -6.01 8.73
N ILE A 55 2.74 -6.46 7.54
CA ILE A 55 1.61 -5.92 6.79
C ILE A 55 0.35 -6.68 7.15
N ALA A 56 -0.65 -5.96 7.62
CA ALA A 56 -1.95 -6.55 7.87
C ALA A 56 -2.80 -6.48 6.61
N TYR A 57 -2.73 -5.39 5.89
CA TYR A 57 -3.48 -5.24 4.63
C TYR A 57 -2.89 -4.10 3.82
N VAL A 58 -3.23 -4.06 2.55
CA VAL A 58 -2.86 -2.94 1.69
C VAL A 58 -4.08 -2.54 0.90
N GLU A 59 -4.44 -1.26 0.96
CA GLU A 59 -5.56 -0.75 0.19
C GLU A 59 -5.01 0.13 -0.91
N ILE A 60 -5.45 -0.10 -2.13
CA ILE A 60 -5.04 0.69 -3.28
C ILE A 60 -6.30 1.21 -3.92
N GLY A 61 -6.45 2.50 -4.01
CA GLY A 61 -7.67 3.03 -4.57
C GLY A 61 -7.62 4.48 -4.87
N ALA A 62 -8.66 4.91 -5.53
CA ALA A 62 -8.80 6.26 -5.89
C ALA A 62 -9.12 7.01 -4.68
N GLU A 63 -8.60 8.10 -4.57
CA GLU A 63 -8.84 8.73 -3.48
C GLU A 63 -10.11 9.29 -3.52
N GLU A 64 -10.49 10.11 -3.53
CA GLU A 64 -11.59 10.66 -3.52
C GLU A 64 -12.68 10.00 -3.23
N GLY A 65 -12.95 9.78 -2.46
CA GLY A 65 -14.06 9.31 -2.06
C GLY A 65 -14.80 8.33 -2.65
N ARG A 66 -14.53 7.77 -3.23
CA ARG A 66 -15.23 6.88 -3.72
C ARG A 66 -14.96 5.71 -3.19
N ARG A 67 -14.76 5.40 -2.39
CA ARG A 67 -14.48 4.31 -1.87
C ARG A 67 -15.44 3.51 -1.65
N VAL A 68 -15.97 3.21 -1.94
CA VAL A 68 -16.98 2.58 -1.76
C VAL A 68 -16.89 1.32 -1.41
N GLY A 69 -16.84 1.07 -0.96
CA GLY A 69 -16.90 0.01 -0.53
C GLY A 69 -16.58 -1.17 -0.80
N PHE A 70 -16.15 -1.50 -0.69
CA PHE A 70 -15.90 -2.50 -0.83
C PHE A 70 -15.55 -3.21 0.01
N ILE A 71 -15.34 -3.42 0.50
CA ILE A 71 -15.14 -3.96 1.24
C ILE A 71 -15.25 -4.67 1.56
N ALA A 72 -15.30 -4.91 1.53
CA ALA A 72 -15.59 -5.33 1.85
C ALA A 72 -15.73 -5.63 2.09
#